data_6706533bb89bbb5f120c0ef0f3e75e08
#
_entry.id   6706533bb89bbb5f120c0ef0f3e75e08
#
_cell.length_a   1.000
_cell.length_b   1.000
_cell.length_c   1.000
_cell.angle_alpha   90.00
_cell.angle_beta   90.00
_cell.angle_gamma   90.00
#
_symmetry.space_group_name_H-M   'P 1'
#
loop_
_entity.id
_entity.type
_entity.pdbx_description
1 polymer ?
#
loop_
_entity_poly.entity_id
_entity_poly.type
_entity_poly.pdbx_seq_one_letter_code
_entity_poly.pdbx_strand_id
1 'polypeptide(L)'
;RDVERSRGLGDVYKRQFVFSNLKKVIKSKTKGTERKELMELFTVINDYNNFSRVLRLKKYYNLTPEQIKNNLLYPFSSISEKTLDRMCRAESSGEVFSVMQETHTGKLIEQIGYVYASDISPRVKYKLARKNMYFSNNPSVVMISYMFVAETELMNIITLIEGTRYKLDSKKIQSLLIV
;
A
#
# COMPACT_ATOMS: atom_id res chain seq x y z
N ARG A 1 5.68 -14.20 24.20
CA ARG A 1 5.91 -14.54 22.76
C ARG A 1 4.64 -15.01 22.05
N ASP A 2 3.82 -15.89 22.65
CA ASP A 2 2.60 -16.41 22.00
C ASP A 2 1.46 -15.40 21.95
N VAL A 3 1.36 -14.50 22.91
CA VAL A 3 0.37 -13.39 22.94
C VAL A 3 0.63 -12.37 21.83
N GLU A 4 1.88 -12.09 21.51
CA GLU A 4 2.23 -11.16 20.41
C GLU A 4 1.97 -11.79 19.03
N ARG A 5 2.21 -13.08 18.85
CA ARG A 5 1.84 -13.84 17.64
C ARG A 5 0.31 -13.87 17.45
N SER A 6 -0.44 -14.06 18.52
CA SER A 6 -1.91 -14.04 18.51
C SER A 6 -2.47 -12.68 18.14
N ARG A 7 -1.88 -11.57 18.62
CA ARG A 7 -2.28 -10.20 18.23
C ARG A 7 -2.02 -9.93 16.76
N GLY A 8 -0.86 -10.32 16.22
CA GLY A 8 -0.53 -10.12 14.80
C GLY A 8 -1.46 -10.86 13.83
N LEU A 9 -1.81 -12.11 14.13
CA LEU A 9 -2.79 -12.89 13.35
C LEU A 9 -4.19 -12.27 13.44
N GLY A 10 -4.63 -11.85 14.62
CA GLY A 10 -5.92 -11.18 14.81
C GLY A 10 -6.04 -9.90 13.98
N ASP A 11 -4.97 -9.14 13.83
CA ASP A 11 -4.97 -7.91 13.05
C ASP A 11 -5.06 -8.17 11.53
N VAL A 12 -4.46 -9.25 11.03
CA VAL A 12 -4.60 -9.65 9.61
C VAL A 12 -6.04 -10.05 9.31
N TYR A 13 -6.67 -10.88 10.15
CA TYR A 13 -8.08 -11.29 9.98
C TYR A 13 -9.03 -10.09 10.05
N LYS A 14 -8.82 -9.16 10.98
CA LYS A 14 -9.61 -7.92 11.06
C LYS A 14 -9.49 -7.11 9.77
N ARG A 15 -8.29 -6.93 9.24
CA ARG A 15 -8.06 -6.21 7.98
C ARG A 15 -8.71 -6.92 6.79
N GLN A 16 -8.56 -8.24 6.67
CA GLN A 16 -9.24 -9.01 5.61
C GLN A 16 -10.76 -8.87 5.69
N PHE A 17 -11.32 -8.90 6.89
CA PHE A 17 -12.75 -8.69 7.11
C PHE A 17 -13.20 -7.29 6.69
N VAL A 18 -12.48 -6.25 7.12
CA VAL A 18 -12.77 -4.85 6.75
C VAL A 18 -12.70 -4.67 5.24
N PHE A 19 -11.64 -5.14 4.58
CA PHE A 19 -11.49 -5.03 3.13
C PHE A 19 -12.54 -5.83 2.36
N SER A 20 -12.90 -7.03 2.84
CA SER A 20 -13.98 -7.83 2.23
C SER A 20 -15.34 -7.12 2.31
N ASN A 21 -15.66 -6.52 3.45
CA ASN A 21 -16.89 -5.75 3.63
C ASN A 21 -16.88 -4.46 2.80
N LEU A 22 -15.75 -3.75 2.75
CA LEU A 22 -15.61 -2.57 1.90
C LEU A 22 -15.88 -2.92 0.43
N LYS A 23 -15.32 -4.03 -0.06
CA LYS A 23 -15.59 -4.52 -1.43
C LYS A 23 -17.05 -4.79 -1.69
N LYS A 24 -17.75 -5.41 -0.72
CA LYS A 24 -19.21 -5.65 -0.80
C LYS A 24 -19.99 -4.34 -0.83
N VAL A 25 -19.64 -3.38 0.05
CA VAL A 25 -20.30 -2.05 0.10
C VAL A 25 -20.10 -1.31 -1.22
N ILE A 26 -18.88 -1.22 -1.74
CA ILE A 26 -18.63 -0.58 -3.05
C ILE A 26 -19.47 -1.24 -4.13
N LYS A 27 -19.48 -2.58 -4.22
CA LYS A 27 -20.28 -3.30 -5.22
C LYS A 27 -21.78 -3.10 -5.09
N SER A 28 -22.32 -2.95 -3.87
CA SER A 28 -23.75 -2.81 -3.63
C SER A 28 -24.25 -1.36 -3.71
N LYS A 29 -23.43 -0.39 -3.32
CA LYS A 29 -23.84 1.01 -3.18
C LYS A 29 -23.41 1.93 -4.32
N THR A 30 -22.46 1.50 -5.16
CA THR A 30 -21.96 2.32 -6.28
C THR A 30 -22.19 1.62 -7.63
N LYS A 31 -22.19 2.38 -8.72
CA LYS A 31 -22.40 1.88 -10.09
C LYS A 31 -21.48 2.60 -11.08
N GLY A 32 -21.39 2.06 -12.30
CA GLY A 32 -20.70 2.73 -13.41
C GLY A 32 -19.24 3.08 -13.13
N THR A 33 -18.86 4.30 -13.49
CA THR A 33 -17.51 4.83 -13.35
C THR A 33 -17.08 4.97 -11.89
N GLU A 34 -17.99 5.38 -11.00
CA GLU A 34 -17.74 5.51 -9.56
C GLU A 34 -17.26 4.18 -8.96
N ARG A 35 -17.96 3.09 -9.25
CA ARG A 35 -17.55 1.75 -8.79
C ARG A 35 -16.18 1.37 -9.32
N LYS A 36 -15.94 1.63 -10.62
CA LYS A 36 -14.67 1.30 -11.27
C LYS A 36 -13.50 2.04 -10.61
N GLU A 37 -13.62 3.35 -10.43
CA GLU A 37 -12.59 4.19 -9.82
C GLU A 37 -12.32 3.82 -8.36
N LEU A 38 -13.36 3.58 -7.54
CA LEU A 38 -13.19 3.13 -6.16
C LEU A 38 -12.51 1.76 -6.10
N MET A 39 -12.94 0.82 -6.93
CA MET A 39 -12.31 -0.51 -7.00
C MET A 39 -10.85 -0.42 -7.40
N GLU A 40 -10.51 0.39 -8.42
CA GLU A 40 -9.13 0.62 -8.86
C GLU A 40 -8.28 1.23 -7.74
N LEU A 41 -8.77 2.30 -7.09
CA LEU A 41 -8.08 2.97 -5.99
C LEU A 41 -7.70 1.99 -4.88
N PHE A 42 -8.65 1.23 -4.37
CA PHE A 42 -8.39 0.29 -3.28
C PHE A 42 -7.56 -0.92 -3.71
N THR A 43 -7.70 -1.35 -4.96
CA THR A 43 -6.90 -2.46 -5.52
C THR A 43 -5.43 -2.06 -5.62
N VAL A 44 -5.13 -0.92 -6.21
CA VAL A 44 -3.74 -0.43 -6.32
C VAL A 44 -3.11 -0.24 -4.95
N ILE A 45 -3.81 0.43 -4.02
CA ILE A 45 -3.31 0.62 -2.65
C ILE A 45 -3.03 -0.73 -1.97
N ASN A 46 -3.94 -1.69 -2.11
CA ASN A 46 -3.76 -3.00 -1.49
C ASN A 46 -2.60 -3.81 -2.10
N ASP A 47 -2.43 -3.76 -3.42
CA ASP A 47 -1.33 -4.44 -4.10
C ASP A 47 0.03 -3.91 -3.62
N TYR A 48 0.17 -2.60 -3.49
CA TYR A 48 1.39 -2.01 -2.95
C TYR A 48 1.60 -2.26 -1.45
N ASN A 49 0.52 -2.35 -0.68
CA ASN A 49 0.60 -2.75 0.72
C ASN A 49 1.07 -4.20 0.86
N ASN A 50 0.58 -5.11 0.01
CA ASN A 50 1.03 -6.49 -0.05
C ASN A 50 2.51 -6.57 -0.46
N PHE A 51 2.90 -5.87 -1.51
CA PHE A 51 4.29 -5.79 -1.97
C PHE A 51 5.24 -5.30 -0.86
N SER A 52 4.94 -4.16 -0.24
CA SER A 52 5.75 -3.62 0.86
C SER A 52 5.80 -4.57 2.06
N ARG A 53 4.71 -5.31 2.30
CA ARG A 53 4.64 -6.32 3.37
C ARG A 53 5.54 -7.50 3.08
N VAL A 54 5.53 -8.05 1.85
CA VAL A 54 6.44 -9.13 1.44
C VAL A 54 7.89 -8.71 1.65
N LEU A 55 8.28 -7.52 1.15
CA LEU A 55 9.63 -6.99 1.31
C LEU A 55 10.04 -6.90 2.78
N ARG A 56 9.16 -6.32 3.62
CA ARG A 56 9.45 -6.14 5.05
C ARG A 56 9.55 -7.46 5.80
N LEU A 57 8.63 -8.38 5.55
CA LEU A 57 8.60 -9.68 6.25
C LEU A 57 9.80 -10.54 5.88
N LYS A 58 10.26 -10.47 4.63
CA LYS A 58 11.50 -11.14 4.20
C LYS A 58 12.74 -10.49 4.84
N LYS A 59 12.86 -9.17 4.71
CA LYS A 59 14.08 -8.46 5.11
C LYS A 59 14.34 -8.47 6.61
N TYR A 60 13.28 -8.37 7.43
CA TYR A 60 13.43 -8.13 8.86
C TYR A 60 13.00 -9.30 9.74
N TYR A 61 12.19 -10.24 9.22
CA TYR A 61 11.60 -11.28 10.03
C TYR A 61 11.96 -12.70 9.59
N ASN A 62 12.62 -12.88 8.44
CA ASN A 62 13.02 -14.18 7.87
C ASN A 62 11.89 -15.23 7.91
N LEU A 63 10.66 -14.82 7.61
CA LEU A 63 9.50 -15.70 7.63
C LEU A 63 9.50 -16.63 6.43
N THR A 64 8.91 -17.83 6.62
CA THR A 64 8.71 -18.79 5.52
C THR A 64 7.70 -18.23 4.49
N PRO A 65 7.76 -18.67 3.22
CA PRO A 65 6.81 -18.24 2.18
C PRO A 65 5.35 -18.39 2.59
N GLU A 66 5.00 -19.50 3.28
CA GLU A 66 3.64 -19.75 3.76
C GLU A 66 3.22 -18.76 4.87
N GLN A 67 4.13 -18.44 5.78
CA GLN A 67 3.87 -17.46 6.82
C GLN A 67 3.67 -16.06 6.22
N ILE A 68 4.46 -15.70 5.19
CA ILE A 68 4.28 -14.43 4.48
C ILE A 68 2.93 -14.42 3.76
N LYS A 69 2.60 -15.50 3.03
CA LYS A 69 1.34 -15.64 2.30
C LYS A 69 0.12 -15.46 3.20
N ASN A 70 0.12 -16.02 4.40
CA ASN A 70 -0.95 -15.88 5.38
C ASN A 70 -1.13 -14.44 5.91
N ASN A 71 -0.14 -13.58 5.70
CA ASN A 71 -0.18 -12.17 6.08
C ASN A 71 -0.65 -11.23 4.96
N LEU A 72 -0.95 -11.72 3.76
CA LEU A 72 -1.36 -10.91 2.63
C LEU A 72 -2.87 -10.65 2.63
N LEU A 73 -3.27 -9.54 1.97
CA LEU A 73 -4.66 -9.14 1.82
C LEU A 73 -5.13 -9.43 0.40
N TYR A 74 -5.96 -10.45 0.24
CA TYR A 74 -6.46 -10.91 -1.06
C TYR A 74 -7.69 -10.17 -1.61
N PRO A 75 -8.61 -9.61 -0.78
CA PRO A 75 -9.93 -9.15 -1.25
C PRO A 75 -9.92 -8.09 -2.35
N PHE A 76 -8.90 -7.24 -2.40
CA PHE A 76 -8.72 -6.17 -3.39
C PHE A 76 -7.46 -6.36 -4.24
N SER A 77 -6.85 -7.51 -4.29
CA SER A 77 -5.67 -7.69 -5.13
C SER A 77 -6.04 -7.88 -6.61
N SER A 78 -5.33 -7.20 -7.49
CA SER A 78 -5.31 -7.47 -8.95
C SER A 78 -4.20 -8.45 -9.32
N ILE A 79 -3.26 -8.64 -8.41
CA ILE A 79 -2.15 -9.57 -8.60
C ILE A 79 -2.66 -10.99 -8.40
N SER A 80 -2.35 -11.88 -9.34
CA SER A 80 -2.78 -13.26 -9.25
C SER A 80 -2.16 -13.96 -8.02
N GLU A 81 -2.87 -14.92 -7.45
CA GLU A 81 -2.35 -15.71 -6.33
C GLU A 81 -1.03 -16.39 -6.67
N LYS A 82 -0.86 -16.84 -7.90
CA LYS A 82 0.39 -17.42 -8.41
C LYS A 82 1.55 -16.41 -8.39
N THR A 83 1.29 -15.17 -8.78
CA THR A 83 2.30 -14.11 -8.76
C THR A 83 2.66 -13.71 -7.33
N LEU A 84 1.67 -13.61 -6.44
CA LEU A 84 1.92 -13.37 -5.01
C LEU A 84 2.74 -14.51 -4.38
N ASP A 85 2.47 -15.76 -4.74
CA ASP A 85 3.25 -16.91 -4.28
C ASP A 85 4.71 -16.83 -4.78
N ARG A 86 4.93 -16.45 -6.06
CA ARG A 86 6.29 -16.18 -6.58
C ARG A 86 7.01 -15.11 -5.76
N MET A 87 6.35 -13.99 -5.43
CA MET A 87 6.93 -12.94 -4.57
C MET A 87 7.28 -13.48 -3.17
N CYS A 88 6.43 -14.33 -2.60
CA CYS A 88 6.68 -14.94 -1.30
C CYS A 88 7.86 -15.90 -1.32
N ARG A 89 8.09 -16.61 -2.43
CA ARG A 89 9.21 -17.56 -2.60
C ARG A 89 10.51 -16.93 -3.06
N ALA A 90 10.48 -15.71 -3.61
CA ALA A 90 11.67 -15.00 -4.09
C ALA A 90 12.79 -14.98 -3.04
N GLU A 91 14.03 -15.18 -3.43
CA GLU A 91 15.16 -15.28 -2.50
C GLU A 91 15.67 -13.89 -2.09
N SER A 92 15.54 -12.90 -2.96
CA SER A 92 16.04 -11.54 -2.75
C SER A 92 14.95 -10.48 -2.88
N SER A 93 15.19 -9.32 -2.28
CA SER A 93 14.33 -8.14 -2.48
C SER A 93 14.30 -7.69 -3.95
N GLY A 94 15.41 -7.84 -4.69
CA GLY A 94 15.50 -7.52 -6.11
C GLY A 94 14.57 -8.40 -6.94
N GLU A 95 14.51 -9.69 -6.65
CA GLU A 95 13.60 -10.61 -7.32
C GLU A 95 12.12 -10.29 -7.01
N VAL A 96 11.79 -9.90 -5.77
CA VAL A 96 10.44 -9.43 -5.43
C VAL A 96 10.06 -8.20 -6.26
N PHE A 97 11.01 -7.25 -6.45
CA PHE A 97 10.81 -6.09 -7.32
C PHE A 97 10.58 -6.51 -8.79
N SER A 98 11.39 -7.40 -9.33
CA SER A 98 11.23 -7.89 -10.71
C SER A 98 9.86 -8.54 -10.93
N VAL A 99 9.42 -9.39 -10.01
CA VAL A 99 8.09 -10.01 -10.08
C VAL A 99 6.98 -8.97 -9.98
N MET A 100 7.13 -7.93 -9.16
CA MET A 100 6.15 -6.84 -9.07
C MET A 100 6.09 -6.04 -10.37
N GLN A 101 7.22 -5.72 -11.01
CA GLN A 101 7.29 -4.99 -12.29
C GLN A 101 6.60 -5.71 -13.45
N GLU A 102 6.52 -7.05 -13.43
CA GLU A 102 5.75 -7.82 -14.41
C GLU A 102 4.24 -7.55 -14.31
N THR A 103 3.74 -7.03 -13.19
CA THR A 103 2.32 -6.75 -12.98
C THR A 103 1.91 -5.40 -13.56
N HIS A 104 0.63 -5.24 -13.88
CA HIS A 104 0.08 -3.97 -14.34
C HIS A 104 0.31 -2.83 -13.32
N THR A 105 0.08 -3.11 -12.04
CA THR A 105 0.30 -2.13 -10.96
C THR A 105 1.78 -1.83 -10.75
N GLY A 106 2.66 -2.79 -10.97
CA GLY A 106 4.11 -2.63 -10.79
C GLY A 106 4.74 -1.59 -11.71
N LYS A 107 4.18 -1.36 -12.88
CA LYS A 107 4.65 -0.32 -13.83
C LYS A 107 4.58 1.10 -13.26
N LEU A 108 3.75 1.34 -12.24
CA LEU A 108 3.69 2.64 -11.57
C LEU A 108 4.94 2.93 -10.71
N ILE A 109 5.70 1.90 -10.32
CA ILE A 109 6.93 2.08 -9.51
C ILE A 109 7.97 2.90 -10.29
N GLU A 110 8.10 2.65 -11.59
CA GLU A 110 9.07 3.36 -12.45
C GLU A 110 8.82 4.86 -12.52
N GLN A 111 7.58 5.28 -12.27
CA GLN A 111 7.15 6.68 -12.31
C GLN A 111 7.27 7.39 -10.96
N ILE A 112 7.71 6.69 -9.92
CA ILE A 112 7.72 7.20 -8.55
C ILE A 112 9.14 7.14 -8.01
N GLY A 113 9.71 8.31 -7.72
CA GLY A 113 10.96 8.39 -6.98
C GLY A 113 10.77 7.86 -5.55
N TYR A 114 11.64 6.99 -5.07
CA TYR A 114 11.64 6.50 -3.69
C TYR A 114 13.07 6.38 -3.16
N VAL A 115 13.21 6.58 -1.85
CA VAL A 115 14.49 6.39 -1.15
C VAL A 115 14.52 5.00 -0.51
N TYR A 116 13.41 4.58 0.06
CA TYR A 116 13.27 3.29 0.71
C TYR A 116 12.09 2.51 0.13
N ALA A 117 12.17 1.19 0.13
CA ALA A 117 11.08 0.32 -0.31
C ALA A 117 9.77 0.52 0.50
N SER A 118 9.88 0.96 1.75
CA SER A 118 8.74 1.33 2.61
C SER A 118 7.96 2.54 2.09
N ASP A 119 8.60 3.41 1.32
CA ASP A 119 8.01 4.68 0.87
C ASP A 119 7.17 4.50 -0.39
N ILE A 120 7.34 3.39 -1.10
CA ILE A 120 6.66 3.13 -2.38
C ILE A 120 5.14 3.15 -2.20
N SER A 121 4.60 2.37 -1.25
CA SER A 121 3.15 2.28 -1.03
C SER A 121 2.53 3.63 -0.66
N PRO A 122 3.05 4.41 0.30
CA PRO A 122 2.53 5.74 0.59
C PRO A 122 2.62 6.72 -0.60
N ARG A 123 3.72 6.71 -1.36
CA ARG A 123 3.89 7.59 -2.55
C ARG A 123 2.91 7.24 -3.66
N VAL A 124 2.71 5.95 -3.93
CA VAL A 124 1.69 5.49 -4.91
C VAL A 124 0.30 5.92 -4.47
N LYS A 125 -0.05 5.69 -3.19
CA LYS A 125 -1.34 6.10 -2.62
C LYS A 125 -1.57 7.60 -2.81
N TYR A 126 -0.59 8.42 -2.47
CA TYR A 126 -0.66 9.88 -2.58
C TYR A 126 -0.82 10.33 -4.03
N LYS A 127 0.01 9.84 -4.95
CA LYS A 127 -0.05 10.18 -6.38
C LYS A 127 -1.40 9.80 -7.00
N LEU A 128 -1.90 8.61 -6.70
CA LEU A 128 -3.20 8.14 -7.19
C LEU A 128 -4.36 8.96 -6.59
N ALA A 129 -4.31 9.24 -5.30
CA ALA A 129 -5.31 10.05 -4.63
C ALA A 129 -5.33 11.49 -5.18
N ARG A 130 -4.17 12.12 -5.37
CA ARG A 130 -4.11 13.46 -6.02
C ARG A 130 -4.72 13.44 -7.43
N LYS A 131 -4.34 12.45 -8.25
CA LYS A 131 -4.92 12.29 -9.57
C LYS A 131 -6.45 12.21 -9.51
N ASN A 132 -6.99 11.35 -8.66
CA ASN A 132 -8.43 11.17 -8.54
C ASN A 132 -9.13 12.44 -8.01
N MET A 133 -8.52 13.15 -7.06
CA MET A 133 -9.07 14.39 -6.52
C MET A 133 -9.23 15.49 -7.59
N TYR A 134 -8.31 15.53 -8.56
CA TYR A 134 -8.38 16.55 -9.64
C TYR A 134 -9.20 16.12 -10.86
N PHE A 135 -9.25 14.82 -11.16
CA PHE A 135 -9.80 14.36 -12.44
C PHE A 135 -11.05 13.49 -12.32
N SER A 136 -11.44 13.04 -11.12
CA SER A 136 -12.68 12.30 -10.95
C SER A 136 -13.87 13.24 -10.86
N ASN A 137 -14.95 12.87 -11.54
CA ASN A 137 -16.25 13.53 -11.43
C ASN A 137 -17.16 12.88 -10.37
N ASN A 138 -16.67 11.85 -9.68
CA ASN A 138 -17.45 11.10 -8.70
C ASN A 138 -17.17 11.62 -7.27
N PRO A 139 -18.15 12.24 -6.59
CA PRO A 139 -17.93 12.85 -5.27
C PRO A 139 -17.34 11.90 -4.23
N SER A 140 -17.78 10.63 -4.21
CA SER A 140 -17.26 9.63 -3.27
C SER A 140 -15.77 9.35 -3.49
N VAL A 141 -15.33 9.30 -4.75
CA VAL A 141 -13.92 9.09 -5.11
C VAL A 141 -13.08 10.29 -4.70
N VAL A 142 -13.57 11.50 -5.00
CA VAL A 142 -12.91 12.76 -4.64
C VAL A 142 -12.77 12.87 -3.13
N MET A 143 -13.82 12.60 -2.37
CA MET A 143 -13.81 12.67 -0.91
C MET A 143 -12.81 11.70 -0.28
N ILE A 144 -12.82 10.43 -0.71
CA ILE A 144 -11.88 9.42 -0.19
C ILE A 144 -10.44 9.78 -0.58
N SER A 145 -10.24 10.27 -1.80
CA SER A 145 -8.93 10.70 -2.27
C SER A 145 -8.41 11.90 -1.48
N TYR A 146 -9.28 12.88 -1.18
CA TYR A 146 -8.94 13.99 -0.29
C TYR A 146 -8.51 13.52 1.11
N MET A 147 -9.22 12.55 1.69
CA MET A 147 -8.84 11.99 2.99
C MET A 147 -7.42 11.37 2.95
N PHE A 148 -7.06 10.67 1.88
CA PHE A 148 -5.72 10.10 1.73
C PHE A 148 -4.63 11.16 1.52
N VAL A 149 -4.95 12.24 0.81
CA VAL A 149 -4.03 13.38 0.66
C VAL A 149 -3.82 14.06 2.01
N ALA A 150 -4.90 14.39 2.73
CA ALA A 150 -4.83 15.04 4.05
C ALA A 150 -4.07 14.17 5.08
N GLU A 151 -4.28 12.85 5.09
CA GLU A 151 -3.49 11.92 5.91
C GLU A 151 -1.99 12.00 5.60
N THR A 152 -1.64 12.07 4.31
CA THR A 152 -0.23 12.16 3.90
C THR A 152 0.38 13.50 4.28
N GLU A 153 -0.34 14.60 4.12
CA GLU A 153 0.10 15.93 4.54
C GLU A 153 0.33 15.99 6.06
N LEU A 154 -0.57 15.39 6.85
CA LEU A 154 -0.38 15.27 8.29
C LEU A 154 0.89 14.49 8.64
N MET A 155 1.14 13.36 7.95
CA MET A 155 2.36 12.58 8.16
C MET A 155 3.62 13.36 7.75
N ASN A 156 3.56 14.17 6.69
CA ASN A 156 4.64 15.06 6.30
C ASN A 156 4.95 16.11 7.39
N ILE A 157 3.92 16.70 8.01
CA ILE A 157 4.09 17.65 9.12
C ILE A 157 4.76 16.95 10.29
N ILE A 158 4.33 15.74 10.67
CA ILE A 158 4.97 14.95 11.72
C ILE A 158 6.43 14.69 11.38
N THR A 159 6.72 14.28 10.14
CA THR A 159 8.11 14.04 9.67
C THR A 159 8.98 15.30 9.77
N LEU A 160 8.44 16.48 9.44
CA LEU A 160 9.13 17.76 9.59
C LEU A 160 9.45 18.06 11.06
N ILE A 161 8.46 17.91 11.95
CA ILE A 161 8.63 18.15 13.38
C ILE A 161 9.68 17.20 13.97
N GLU A 162 9.57 15.90 13.69
CA GLU A 162 10.51 14.90 14.19
C GLU A 162 11.91 15.10 13.60
N GLY A 163 12.01 15.35 12.29
CA GLY A 163 13.28 15.61 11.62
C GLY A 163 14.01 16.82 12.24
N THR A 164 13.27 17.89 12.51
CA THR A 164 13.81 19.09 13.18
C THR A 164 14.23 18.78 14.62
N ARG A 165 13.42 18.05 15.37
CA ARG A 165 13.72 17.62 16.73
C ARG A 165 15.00 16.78 16.83
N TYR A 166 15.19 15.88 15.86
CA TYR A 166 16.40 15.04 15.77
C TYR A 166 17.58 15.73 15.06
N LYS A 167 17.44 17.02 14.72
CA LYS A 167 18.49 17.82 14.05
C LYS A 167 18.98 17.16 12.75
N LEU A 168 18.08 16.55 11.98
CA LEU A 168 18.42 16.02 10.68
C LEU A 168 18.71 17.16 9.69
N ASP A 169 19.62 16.90 8.74
CA ASP A 169 19.88 17.85 7.66
C ASP A 169 18.64 18.07 6.80
N SER A 170 18.46 19.30 6.30
CA SER A 170 17.29 19.71 5.50
C SER A 170 17.09 18.83 4.27
N LYS A 171 18.19 18.42 3.59
CA LYS A 171 18.12 17.51 2.43
C LYS A 171 17.58 16.14 2.85
N LYS A 172 18.00 15.65 4.01
CA LYS A 172 17.51 14.38 4.55
C LYS A 172 16.03 14.45 4.88
N ILE A 173 15.59 15.52 5.55
CA ILE A 173 14.15 15.73 5.84
C ILE A 173 13.36 15.76 4.53
N GLN A 174 13.80 16.55 3.56
CA GLN A 174 13.14 16.66 2.26
C GLN A 174 13.00 15.30 1.55
N SER A 175 14.02 14.44 1.64
CA SER A 175 13.97 13.09 1.04
C SER A 175 12.94 12.15 1.68
N LEU A 176 12.54 12.43 2.92
CA LEU A 176 11.55 11.63 3.66
C LEU A 176 10.11 12.10 3.40
N LEU A 177 9.91 13.31 2.88
CA LEU A 177 8.57 13.81 2.57
C LEU A 177 7.96 13.11 1.36
N ILE A 178 6.66 12.96 1.40
CA ILE A 178 5.84 12.42 0.31
C ILE A 178 5.18 13.62 -0.41
N VAL A 179 5.67 13.94 -1.60
CA VAL A 179 5.23 15.07 -2.41
C VAL A 179 4.96 14.65 -3.85
#